data_cc8733b00f7fce35c97d6f3fb8514a43
#
_entry.id   cc8733b00f7fce35c97d6f3fb8514a43
#
_cell.length_a   1.000
_cell.length_b   1.000
_cell.length_c   1.000
_cell.angle_alpha   90.00
_cell.angle_beta   90.00
_cell.angle_gamma   90.00
#
_symmetry.space_group_name_H-M   'P 1'
#
loop_
_entity.id
_entity.type
_entity.pdbx_description
1 polymer ?
#
loop_
_entity_poly.entity_id
_entity_poly.type
_entity_poly.pdbx_seq_one_letter_code
_entity_poly.pdbx_strand_id
1 'polypeptide(L)'
;MTSMAHDFDRVIERRPTNSNKWRKYPPDVLPLWVADMDFASPEPVVRALRERVEHGVYGYGFEGSEFAEVFVDRLQKRHGWTVSPEAVVLIPGVIPGFNVACRALTQPGDGLLMQLPVYPPILRSPGNHGLTRDEAPL
;
A
#
# COMPACT_ATOMS: atom_id res chain seq x y z
N MET A 1 17.65 -13.46 21.16
CA MET A 1 16.33 -12.81 21.27
C MET A 1 15.32 -13.74 20.63
N THR A 2 14.51 -14.42 21.44
CA THR A 2 13.40 -15.24 20.94
C THR A 2 12.39 -14.33 20.28
N SER A 3 12.22 -14.44 18.96
CA SER A 3 11.12 -13.83 18.24
C SER A 3 9.82 -14.31 18.88
N MET A 4 9.13 -13.47 19.61
CA MET A 4 7.78 -13.80 20.03
C MET A 4 6.94 -13.92 18.77
N ALA A 5 6.36 -15.12 18.56
CA ALA A 5 5.46 -15.34 17.44
C ALA A 5 4.30 -14.34 17.52
N HIS A 6 3.95 -13.74 16.38
CA HIS A 6 2.81 -12.84 16.31
C HIS A 6 1.51 -13.63 16.57
N ASP A 7 0.67 -13.12 17.46
CA ASP A 7 -0.62 -13.73 17.78
C ASP A 7 -1.66 -13.35 16.72
N PHE A 8 -1.86 -14.24 15.76
CA PHE A 8 -2.85 -14.06 14.69
C PHE A 8 -4.26 -14.50 15.11
N ASP A 9 -4.42 -15.18 16.24
CA ASP A 9 -5.73 -15.66 16.73
C ASP A 9 -6.43 -14.60 17.61
N ARG A 10 -5.70 -13.57 18.01
CA ARG A 10 -6.24 -12.49 18.81
C ARG A 10 -7.28 -11.68 18.05
N VAL A 11 -8.53 -11.79 18.46
CA VAL A 11 -9.62 -10.98 17.90
C VAL A 11 -9.54 -9.54 18.44
N ILE A 12 -9.50 -8.57 17.52
CA ILE A 12 -9.45 -7.14 17.84
C ILE A 12 -10.78 -6.52 17.42
N GLU A 13 -11.54 -5.99 18.40
CA GLU A 13 -12.80 -5.30 18.10
C GLU A 13 -12.51 -3.94 17.41
N ARG A 14 -12.99 -3.78 16.19
CA ARG A 14 -12.77 -2.60 15.36
C ARG A 14 -14.03 -1.76 15.11
N ARG A 15 -15.21 -2.24 15.46
CA ARG A 15 -16.48 -1.50 15.26
C ARG A 15 -16.52 -0.15 15.96
N PRO A 16 -16.00 0.01 17.21
CA PRO A 16 -15.95 1.31 17.87
C PRO A 16 -14.92 2.27 17.28
N THR A 17 -14.05 1.79 16.40
CA THR A 17 -13.03 2.61 15.74
C THR A 17 -13.58 3.28 14.48
N ASN A 18 -12.80 4.16 13.85
CA ASN A 18 -13.15 4.76 12.56
C ASN A 18 -12.86 3.83 11.36
N SER A 19 -12.92 2.50 11.55
CA SER A 19 -12.69 1.54 10.48
C SER A 19 -13.79 1.61 9.43
N ASN A 20 -13.45 2.04 8.22
CA ASN A 20 -14.37 2.05 7.09
C ASN A 20 -14.88 0.64 6.75
N LYS A 21 -14.02 -0.38 6.90
CA LYS A 21 -14.38 -1.79 6.69
C LYS A 21 -15.55 -2.20 7.57
N TRP A 22 -15.46 -1.93 8.88
CA TRP A 22 -16.40 -2.40 9.89
C TRP A 22 -17.64 -1.51 10.07
N ARG A 23 -17.62 -0.29 9.54
CA ARG A 23 -18.75 0.66 9.65
C ARG A 23 -19.65 0.72 8.43
N LYS A 24 -19.27 0.08 7.34
CA LYS A 24 -19.99 0.17 6.06
C LYS A 24 -21.32 -0.59 6.08
N TYR A 25 -21.37 -1.70 6.80
CA TYR A 25 -22.54 -2.58 6.85
C TYR A 25 -23.08 -2.72 8.28
N PRO A 26 -24.32 -3.19 8.45
CA PRO A 26 -24.90 -3.50 9.78
C PRO A 26 -24.02 -4.43 10.60
N PRO A 27 -24.14 -4.41 11.96
CA PRO A 27 -23.26 -5.17 12.86
C PRO A 27 -23.32 -6.69 12.71
N ASP A 28 -24.41 -7.22 12.18
CA ASP A 28 -24.65 -8.64 11.91
C ASP A 28 -24.00 -9.12 10.59
N VAL A 29 -23.46 -8.19 9.79
CA VAL A 29 -22.77 -8.50 8.53
C VAL A 29 -21.27 -8.56 8.73
N LEU A 30 -20.64 -9.70 8.42
CA LEU A 30 -19.19 -9.85 8.39
C LEU A 30 -18.61 -9.14 7.13
N PRO A 31 -17.78 -8.09 7.30
CA PRO A 31 -17.27 -7.34 6.18
C PRO A 31 -16.07 -8.03 5.52
N LEU A 32 -16.24 -8.47 4.27
CA LEU A 32 -15.19 -9.07 3.44
C LEU A 32 -14.96 -8.30 2.13
N TRP A 33 -15.44 -7.07 2.04
CA TRP A 33 -15.48 -6.29 0.80
C TRP A 33 -14.19 -5.55 0.46
N VAL A 34 -13.26 -5.42 1.41
CA VAL A 34 -12.01 -4.66 1.24
C VAL A 34 -10.84 -5.42 1.88
N ALA A 35 -9.68 -5.36 1.24
CA ALA A 35 -8.43 -5.95 1.71
C ALA A 35 -7.79 -5.11 2.84
N ASP A 36 -8.48 -5.03 3.97
CA ASP A 36 -8.04 -4.38 5.21
C ASP A 36 -7.95 -5.45 6.29
N MET A 37 -6.74 -5.80 6.69
CA MET A 37 -6.49 -6.87 7.66
C MET A 37 -6.85 -6.44 9.09
N ASP A 38 -7.36 -7.38 9.87
CA ASP A 38 -7.80 -7.16 11.26
C ASP A 38 -6.77 -7.60 12.30
N PHE A 39 -5.54 -7.87 11.86
CA PHE A 39 -4.43 -8.21 12.74
C PHE A 39 -3.74 -6.98 13.32
N ALA A 40 -3.27 -7.09 14.57
CA ALA A 40 -2.41 -6.06 15.14
C ALA A 40 -1.12 -5.92 14.31
N SER A 41 -0.60 -4.71 14.23
CA SER A 41 0.73 -4.50 13.64
C SER A 41 1.81 -5.18 14.50
N PRO A 42 2.90 -5.67 13.89
CA PRO A 42 4.02 -6.23 14.64
C PRO A 42 4.59 -5.23 15.66
N GLU A 43 5.01 -5.75 16.82
CA GLU A 43 5.50 -4.92 17.91
C GLU A 43 6.64 -3.96 17.51
N PRO A 44 7.64 -4.35 16.70
CA PRO A 44 8.68 -3.41 16.26
C PRO A 44 8.14 -2.20 15.50
N VAL A 45 7.08 -2.38 14.71
CA VAL A 45 6.41 -1.27 13.99
C VAL A 45 5.71 -0.34 14.99
N VAL A 46 4.95 -0.92 15.92
CA VAL A 46 4.24 -0.14 16.95
C VAL A 46 5.22 0.65 17.81
N ARG A 47 6.35 0.05 18.20
CA ARG A 47 7.39 0.70 18.98
C ARG A 47 8.01 1.88 18.24
N ALA A 48 8.43 1.71 16.99
CA ALA A 48 9.01 2.77 16.18
C ALA A 48 8.05 3.95 16.00
N LEU A 49 6.77 3.68 15.77
CA LEU A 49 5.73 4.71 15.71
C LEU A 49 5.54 5.43 17.04
N ARG A 50 5.55 4.71 18.17
CA ARG A 50 5.43 5.31 19.50
C ARG A 50 6.60 6.23 19.81
N GLU A 51 7.84 5.77 19.59
CA GLU A 51 9.05 6.58 19.76
C GLU A 51 8.99 7.86 18.92
N ARG A 52 8.50 7.77 17.67
CA ARG A 52 8.35 8.94 16.81
C ARG A 52 7.27 9.90 17.30
N VAL A 53 6.16 9.40 17.83
CA VAL A 53 5.09 10.21 18.41
C VAL A 53 5.57 10.90 19.69
N GLU A 54 6.30 10.20 20.56
CA GLU A 54 6.84 10.75 21.81
C GLU A 54 7.87 11.87 21.55
N HIS A 55 8.62 11.79 20.45
CA HIS A 55 9.52 12.86 20.03
C HIS A 55 8.78 14.19 19.75
N GLY A 56 7.55 14.15 19.22
CA GLY A 56 6.62 15.28 19.13
C GLY A 56 6.92 16.33 18.05
N VAL A 57 8.09 16.33 17.41
CA VAL A 57 8.46 17.27 16.34
C VAL A 57 8.58 16.52 15.03
N TYR A 58 7.71 16.81 14.08
CA TYR A 58 7.59 16.02 12.85
C TYR A 58 8.30 16.65 11.65
N GLY A 59 8.32 17.94 11.50
CA GLY A 59 9.11 18.71 10.53
C GLY A 59 9.20 18.09 9.12
N TYR A 60 10.15 18.53 8.34
CA TYR A 60 10.54 17.88 7.09
C TYR A 60 11.41 16.66 7.39
N GLY A 61 11.06 15.51 6.80
CA GLY A 61 11.87 14.30 6.88
C GLY A 61 13.11 14.40 5.99
N PHE A 62 14.19 13.78 6.43
CA PHE A 62 15.33 13.50 5.57
C PHE A 62 15.16 12.07 5.02
N GLU A 63 15.14 11.94 3.71
CA GLU A 63 15.10 10.64 3.03
C GLU A 63 16.53 10.07 3.03
N GLY A 64 16.88 9.34 4.11
CA GLY A 64 18.12 8.56 4.15
C GLY A 64 18.08 7.37 3.19
N SER A 65 19.24 6.84 2.81
CA SER A 65 19.36 5.65 1.95
C SER A 65 18.85 4.36 2.63
N GLU A 66 18.74 4.34 3.95
CA GLU A 66 18.44 3.13 4.76
C GLU A 66 17.19 2.38 4.29
N PHE A 67 16.11 3.08 3.98
CA PHE A 67 14.89 2.42 3.49
C PHE A 67 15.13 1.76 2.13
N ALA A 68 15.76 2.48 1.21
CA ALA A 68 16.04 1.98 -0.14
C ALA A 68 16.98 0.76 -0.08
N GLU A 69 18.01 0.81 0.76
CA GLU A 69 18.96 -0.29 0.98
C GLU A 69 18.26 -1.55 1.51
N VAL A 70 17.44 -1.42 2.56
CA VAL A 70 16.65 -2.54 3.11
C VAL A 70 15.67 -3.09 2.07
N PHE A 71 15.08 -2.22 1.27
CA PHE A 71 14.11 -2.63 0.25
C PHE A 71 14.78 -3.40 -0.90
N VAL A 72 15.90 -2.93 -1.44
CA VAL A 72 16.62 -3.61 -2.52
C VAL A 72 17.22 -4.93 -2.05
N ASP A 73 17.74 -5.01 -0.81
CA ASP A 73 18.20 -6.25 -0.20
C ASP A 73 17.06 -7.29 -0.12
N ARG A 74 15.86 -6.85 0.27
CA ARG A 74 14.68 -7.72 0.29
C ARG A 74 14.27 -8.18 -1.10
N LEU A 75 14.32 -7.31 -2.13
CA LEU A 75 14.03 -7.69 -3.52
C LEU A 75 15.01 -8.76 -4.00
N GLN A 76 16.29 -8.57 -3.74
CA GLN A 76 17.33 -9.54 -4.09
C GLN A 76 17.10 -10.88 -3.39
N LYS A 77 16.88 -10.88 -2.07
CA LYS A 77 16.70 -12.11 -1.27
C LYS A 77 15.44 -12.90 -1.61
N ARG A 78 14.33 -12.20 -1.89
CA ARG A 78 13.03 -12.86 -2.11
C ARG A 78 12.75 -13.19 -3.57
N HIS A 79 13.25 -12.38 -4.49
CA HIS A 79 12.85 -12.43 -5.89
C HIS A 79 14.04 -12.58 -6.84
N GLY A 80 15.29 -12.59 -6.34
CA GLY A 80 16.48 -12.59 -7.17
C GLY A 80 16.62 -11.32 -8.03
N TRP A 81 15.92 -10.25 -7.68
CA TRP A 81 15.86 -9.01 -8.45
C TRP A 81 16.86 -8.01 -7.91
N THR A 82 17.89 -7.71 -8.70
CA THR A 82 18.92 -6.72 -8.38
C THR A 82 18.50 -5.35 -8.91
N VAL A 83 18.34 -4.40 -8.00
CA VAL A 83 17.98 -3.01 -8.28
C VAL A 83 18.94 -2.10 -7.52
N SER A 84 19.31 -0.96 -8.10
CA SER A 84 20.10 0.06 -7.40
C SER A 84 19.20 0.84 -6.40
N PRO A 85 19.70 1.21 -5.20
CA PRO A 85 18.94 2.04 -4.25
C PRO A 85 18.44 3.35 -4.85
N GLU A 86 19.19 3.97 -5.76
CA GLU A 86 18.83 5.23 -6.44
C GLU A 86 17.63 5.07 -7.39
N ALA A 87 17.30 3.84 -7.79
CA ALA A 87 16.10 3.55 -8.59
C ALA A 87 14.83 3.45 -7.75
N VAL A 88 14.94 3.51 -6.42
CA VAL A 88 13.79 3.43 -5.50
C VAL A 88 13.24 4.83 -5.25
N VAL A 89 12.02 5.06 -5.70
CA VAL A 89 11.31 6.33 -5.48
C VAL A 89 10.12 6.10 -4.58
N LEU A 90 10.07 6.81 -3.46
CA LEU A 90 8.93 6.77 -2.54
C LEU A 90 7.77 7.61 -3.07
N ILE A 91 6.58 7.02 -3.05
CA ILE A 91 5.34 7.67 -3.45
C ILE A 91 4.27 7.49 -2.36
N PRO A 92 3.32 8.41 -2.20
CA PRO A 92 2.33 8.39 -1.13
C PRO A 92 1.19 7.38 -1.37
N GLY A 93 1.50 6.24 -1.97
CA GLY A 93 0.57 5.13 -2.19
C GLY A 93 0.50 4.66 -3.65
N VAL A 94 -0.05 3.46 -3.83
CA VAL A 94 -0.12 2.79 -5.15
C VAL A 94 -0.98 3.58 -6.16
N ILE A 95 -2.12 4.11 -5.73
CA ILE A 95 -3.01 4.83 -6.66
C ILE A 95 -2.41 6.15 -7.12
N PRO A 96 -1.84 7.03 -6.27
CA PRO A 96 -1.05 8.17 -6.74
C PRO A 96 0.07 7.76 -7.69
N GLY A 97 0.85 6.73 -7.34
CA GLY A 97 1.95 6.24 -8.17
C GLY A 97 1.49 5.77 -9.55
N PHE A 98 0.42 4.99 -9.61
CA PHE A 98 -0.15 4.53 -10.87
C PHE A 98 -0.63 5.71 -11.74
N ASN A 99 -1.32 6.69 -11.16
CA ASN A 99 -1.76 7.88 -11.91
C ASN A 99 -0.58 8.75 -12.37
N VAL A 100 0.47 8.88 -11.55
CA VAL A 100 1.71 9.58 -11.96
C VAL A 100 2.38 8.85 -13.12
N ALA A 101 2.48 7.52 -13.07
CA ALA A 101 3.04 6.71 -14.15
C ALA A 101 2.23 6.87 -15.45
N CYS A 102 0.91 6.79 -15.39
CA CYS A 102 0.05 7.06 -16.56
C CYS A 102 0.38 8.43 -17.16
N ARG A 103 0.40 9.48 -16.34
CA ARG A 103 0.68 10.85 -16.81
C ARG A 103 2.08 11.02 -17.40
N ALA A 104 3.07 10.30 -16.87
CA ALA A 104 4.47 10.42 -17.31
C ALA A 104 4.76 9.64 -18.60
N LEU A 105 4.05 8.53 -18.84
CA LEU A 105 4.39 7.56 -19.88
C LEU A 105 3.42 7.55 -21.06
N THR A 106 2.28 8.28 -20.97
CA THR A 106 1.25 8.25 -22.00
C THR A 106 0.82 9.63 -22.45
N GLN A 107 0.16 9.68 -23.61
CA GLN A 107 -0.49 10.87 -24.19
C GLN A 107 -2.01 10.66 -24.19
N PRO A 108 -2.83 11.73 -24.16
CA PRO A 108 -4.27 11.60 -24.39
C PRO A 108 -4.59 10.85 -25.67
N GLY A 109 -5.45 9.84 -25.58
CA GLY A 109 -5.80 8.96 -26.69
C GLY A 109 -5.04 7.64 -26.75
N ASP A 110 -3.94 7.50 -26.01
CA ASP A 110 -3.25 6.21 -25.89
C ASP A 110 -4.12 5.15 -25.19
N GLY A 111 -3.83 3.88 -25.46
CA GLY A 111 -4.48 2.72 -24.83
C GLY A 111 -3.76 2.32 -23.53
N LEU A 112 -4.55 2.01 -22.50
CA LEU A 112 -4.07 1.37 -21.27
C LEU A 112 -4.66 -0.02 -21.14
N LEU A 113 -3.81 -1.05 -21.31
CA LEU A 113 -4.22 -2.45 -21.15
C LEU A 113 -4.41 -2.80 -19.67
N MET A 114 -5.57 -3.37 -19.35
CA MET A 114 -5.93 -3.82 -18.01
C MET A 114 -6.40 -5.25 -18.00
N GLN A 115 -5.93 -6.02 -17.05
CA GLN A 115 -6.48 -7.34 -16.76
C GLN A 115 -7.66 -7.21 -15.80
N LEU A 116 -8.79 -7.81 -16.15
CA LEU A 116 -10.01 -7.78 -15.34
C LEU A 116 -10.31 -9.15 -14.72
N PRO A 117 -10.86 -9.19 -13.47
CA PRO A 117 -11.30 -8.06 -12.64
C PRO A 117 -10.11 -7.32 -11.97
N VAL A 118 -10.24 -6.00 -11.78
CA VAL A 118 -9.23 -5.15 -11.15
C VAL A 118 -9.84 -4.20 -10.13
N TYR A 119 -9.02 -3.71 -9.20
CA TYR A 119 -9.41 -2.75 -8.18
C TYR A 119 -10.02 -1.47 -8.79
N PRO A 120 -11.23 -1.02 -8.35
CA PRO A 120 -11.98 0.03 -9.01
C PRO A 120 -11.25 1.37 -9.23
N PRO A 121 -10.37 1.86 -8.32
CA PRO A 121 -9.57 3.05 -8.58
C PRO A 121 -8.62 2.92 -9.76
N ILE A 122 -8.03 1.72 -9.99
CA ILE A 122 -7.19 1.45 -11.16
C ILE A 122 -8.05 1.46 -12.42
N LEU A 123 -9.23 0.82 -12.37
CA LEU A 123 -10.18 0.77 -13.48
C LEU A 123 -10.59 2.18 -13.99
N ARG A 124 -10.61 3.19 -13.10
CA ARG A 124 -11.00 4.55 -13.44
C ARG A 124 -9.84 5.41 -13.96
N SER A 125 -8.60 4.99 -13.74
CA SER A 125 -7.42 5.79 -14.06
C SER A 125 -7.30 6.22 -15.52
N PRO A 126 -7.62 5.39 -16.54
CA PRO A 126 -7.57 5.83 -17.94
C PRO A 126 -8.38 7.09 -18.18
N GLY A 127 -9.63 7.13 -17.68
CA GLY A 127 -10.50 8.30 -17.84
C GLY A 127 -9.93 9.58 -17.21
N ASN A 128 -9.15 9.48 -16.13
CA ASN A 128 -8.52 10.64 -15.49
C ASN A 128 -7.44 11.29 -16.36
N HIS A 129 -6.92 10.56 -17.35
CA HIS A 129 -5.79 10.98 -18.19
C HIS A 129 -6.14 11.06 -19.68
N GLY A 130 -7.42 10.91 -20.03
CA GLY A 130 -7.88 10.91 -21.42
C GLY A 130 -7.39 9.71 -22.22
N LEU A 131 -7.13 8.58 -21.55
CA LEU A 131 -6.70 7.33 -22.17
C LEU A 131 -7.88 6.45 -22.51
N THR A 132 -7.71 5.59 -23.50
CA THR A 132 -8.64 4.50 -23.78
C THR A 132 -8.36 3.32 -22.86
N ARG A 133 -9.39 2.57 -22.55
CA ARG A 133 -9.30 1.36 -21.71
C ARG A 133 -9.37 0.13 -22.61
N ASP A 134 -8.27 -0.62 -22.67
CA ASP A 134 -8.18 -1.90 -23.34
C ASP A 134 -8.25 -3.02 -22.29
N GLU A 135 -9.17 -3.93 -22.44
CA GLU A 135 -9.45 -4.96 -21.44
C GLU A 135 -8.95 -6.33 -21.89
N ALA A 136 -8.26 -7.03 -20.99
CA ALA A 136 -7.91 -8.43 -21.13
C ALA A 136 -8.50 -9.20 -19.94
N PRO A 137 -9.36 -10.19 -20.14
CA PRO A 137 -9.83 -11.04 -19.06
C PRO A 137 -8.67 -11.89 -18.51
N LEU A 138 -8.71 -12.17 -17.19
CA LEU A 138 -7.83 -13.12 -16.52
C LEU A 138 -8.23 -14.56 -16.81
#